data_0b9a6384475df6bfd3d40b57aea2b876
#
_entry.id   0b9a6384475df6bfd3d40b57aea2b876
#
_cell.length_a   1.000
_cell.length_b   1.000
_cell.length_c   1.000
_cell.angle_alpha   90.00
_cell.angle_beta   90.00
_cell.angle_gamma   90.00
#
_symmetry.space_group_name_H-M   'P 1'
#
loop_
_entity.id
_entity.type
_entity.pdbx_description
1 polymer ?
#
loop_
_entity_poly.entity_id
_entity_poly.type
_entity_poly.pdbx_seq_one_letter_code
_entity_poly.pdbx_strand_id
1 'polypeptide(L)'
;MNTKILIIGACGQIGTELTKKLRNIYGVENVIASDIRKLNNDVVNEGIFEVVNALDFNQIEHLVEQYHITDVYLMAALLSATAEKNPAFAWDLNMNSLFHVLNLAKAKKIKKIFWPSSIAVFGPTTPRYNTPQYTIMEPSTVYGISKQSGERWCEYYHNIYGVDVRSIRYPGLISWSTEPGGGTTDYAVDIYHKALENGTYECFLSEETALPMMYMDDAIRATIEIMQAPAENIHVRSSYNLGGVSFTPKE
;
A
#
# COMPACT_ATOMS: atom_id res chain seq x y z
N MET A 1 -1.75 9.94 24.97
CA MET A 1 -2.80 9.06 24.37
C MET A 1 -2.08 7.93 23.68
N ASN A 2 -2.48 6.69 23.93
CA ASN A 2 -1.90 5.54 23.25
C ASN A 2 -2.29 5.57 21.77
N THR A 3 -1.39 5.20 20.87
CA THR A 3 -1.66 5.04 19.45
C THR A 3 -2.62 3.87 19.25
N LYS A 4 -3.72 4.12 18.54
CA LYS A 4 -4.69 3.10 18.10
C LYS A 4 -4.72 3.08 16.59
N ILE A 5 -4.51 1.93 16.00
CA ILE A 5 -4.26 1.74 14.56
C ILE A 5 -5.40 0.97 13.92
N LEU A 6 -5.90 1.47 12.79
CA LEU A 6 -6.79 0.73 11.90
C LEU A 6 -6.05 0.42 10.59
N ILE A 7 -6.04 -0.85 10.20
CA ILE A 7 -5.49 -1.30 8.91
C ILE A 7 -6.67 -1.72 8.04
N ILE A 8 -6.89 -1.02 6.92
CA ILE A 8 -7.94 -1.34 5.94
C ILE A 8 -7.29 -2.08 4.77
N GLY A 9 -7.66 -3.32 4.52
CA GLY A 9 -6.99 -4.22 3.57
C GLY A 9 -5.91 -5.08 4.24
N ALA A 10 -6.14 -5.49 5.48
CA ALA A 10 -5.20 -6.24 6.31
C ALA A 10 -4.91 -7.67 5.82
N CYS A 11 -5.78 -8.24 4.98
CA CYS A 11 -5.60 -9.59 4.42
C CYS A 11 -4.85 -9.59 3.07
N GLY A 12 -4.42 -8.43 2.58
CA GLY A 12 -3.55 -8.33 1.41
C GLY A 12 -2.09 -8.67 1.72
N GLN A 13 -1.25 -8.74 0.69
CA GLN A 13 0.17 -9.11 0.82
C GLN A 13 0.92 -8.22 1.83
N ILE A 14 0.89 -6.91 1.65
CA ILE A 14 1.53 -5.98 2.58
C ILE A 14 0.74 -5.93 3.91
N GLY A 15 -0.59 -5.92 3.84
CA GLY A 15 -1.46 -5.79 5.01
C GLY A 15 -1.23 -6.90 6.04
N THR A 16 -1.00 -8.13 5.60
CA THR A 16 -0.73 -9.29 6.46
C THR A 16 0.54 -9.10 7.27
N GLU A 17 1.66 -8.80 6.61
CA GLU A 17 2.96 -8.60 7.26
C GLU A 17 2.97 -7.35 8.15
N LEU A 18 2.38 -6.27 7.65
CA LEU A 18 2.27 -5.01 8.38
C LEU A 18 1.45 -5.18 9.68
N THR A 19 0.33 -5.90 9.61
CA THR A 19 -0.51 -6.17 10.78
C THR A 19 0.27 -6.91 11.86
N LYS A 20 0.96 -7.99 11.51
CA LYS A 20 1.80 -8.77 12.44
C LYS A 20 2.85 -7.88 13.10
N LYS A 21 3.56 -7.08 12.29
CA LYS A 21 4.62 -6.22 12.79
C LYS A 21 4.11 -5.10 13.69
N LEU A 22 2.98 -4.46 13.33
CA LEU A 22 2.38 -3.41 14.14
C LEU A 22 1.83 -3.96 15.46
N ARG A 23 1.22 -5.16 15.47
CA ARG A 23 0.80 -5.83 16.71
C ARG A 23 1.96 -6.12 17.65
N ASN A 24 3.11 -6.52 17.12
CA ASN A 24 4.33 -6.74 17.92
C ASN A 24 4.86 -5.44 18.55
N ILE A 25 4.70 -4.30 17.86
CA ILE A 25 5.22 -2.99 18.33
C ILE A 25 4.25 -2.31 19.31
N TYR A 26 2.95 -2.30 18.96
CA TYR A 26 1.95 -1.49 19.66
C TYR A 26 1.04 -2.30 20.60
N GLY A 27 1.11 -3.63 20.54
CA GLY A 27 0.18 -4.53 21.23
C GLY A 27 -1.03 -4.89 20.39
N VAL A 28 -1.50 -6.12 20.56
CA VAL A 28 -2.61 -6.71 19.77
C VAL A 28 -3.91 -5.91 19.94
N GLU A 29 -4.15 -5.41 21.14
CA GLU A 29 -5.34 -4.63 21.51
C GLU A 29 -5.34 -3.20 20.93
N ASN A 30 -4.21 -2.75 20.39
CA ASN A 30 -4.04 -1.41 19.81
C ASN A 30 -4.05 -1.40 18.28
N VAL A 31 -4.15 -2.58 17.64
CA VAL A 31 -4.12 -2.73 16.19
C VAL A 31 -5.33 -3.49 15.71
N ILE A 32 -6.28 -2.77 15.14
CA ILE A 32 -7.50 -3.30 14.56
C ILE A 32 -7.22 -3.60 13.08
N ALA A 33 -7.26 -4.87 12.71
CA ALA A 33 -7.17 -5.30 11.33
C ALA A 33 -8.55 -5.29 10.69
N SER A 34 -8.66 -4.88 9.43
CA SER A 34 -9.92 -4.95 8.70
C SER A 34 -9.72 -5.29 7.22
N ASP A 35 -10.68 -6.00 6.67
CA ASP A 35 -10.72 -6.35 5.24
C ASP A 35 -12.17 -6.60 4.84
N ILE A 36 -12.46 -6.59 3.54
CA ILE A 36 -13.78 -6.95 3.03
C ILE A 36 -14.05 -8.47 3.19
N ARG A 37 -13.01 -9.28 3.29
CA ARG A 37 -13.06 -10.73 3.45
C ARG A 37 -12.47 -11.15 4.78
N LYS A 38 -13.17 -12.01 5.49
CA LYS A 38 -12.65 -12.66 6.68
C LYS A 38 -11.97 -13.98 6.26
N LEU A 39 -10.64 -13.96 6.24
CA LEU A 39 -9.84 -15.14 5.92
C LEU A 39 -9.54 -15.94 7.19
N ASN A 40 -9.24 -17.23 7.04
CA ASN A 40 -8.75 -18.04 8.16
C ASN A 40 -7.21 -17.97 8.19
N ASN A 41 -6.68 -16.93 8.80
CA ASN A 41 -5.24 -16.69 8.94
C ASN A 41 -4.92 -16.00 10.27
N ASP A 42 -3.63 -15.85 10.57
CA ASP A 42 -3.15 -15.24 11.83
C ASP A 42 -3.65 -13.81 12.03
N VAL A 43 -3.78 -13.02 10.93
CA VAL A 43 -4.29 -11.63 11.01
C VAL A 43 -5.69 -11.58 11.61
N VAL A 44 -6.54 -12.56 11.23
CA VAL A 44 -7.92 -12.66 11.73
C VAL A 44 -7.96 -13.30 13.12
N ASN A 45 -7.12 -14.33 13.36
CA ASN A 45 -7.23 -15.19 14.54
C ASN A 45 -6.49 -14.65 15.77
N GLU A 46 -5.45 -13.84 15.58
CA GLU A 46 -4.56 -13.39 16.66
C GLU A 46 -4.86 -11.99 17.20
N GLY A 47 -6.01 -11.41 16.89
CA GLY A 47 -6.35 -10.09 17.39
C GLY A 47 -7.70 -9.56 16.92
N ILE A 48 -7.96 -8.28 17.17
CA ILE A 48 -9.20 -7.64 16.75
C ILE A 48 -9.23 -7.58 15.22
N PHE A 49 -10.32 -8.12 14.65
CA PHE A 49 -10.56 -8.11 13.21
C PHE A 49 -12.01 -7.71 12.91
N GLU A 50 -12.18 -6.75 12.00
CA GLU A 50 -13.47 -6.26 11.54
C GLU A 50 -13.66 -6.43 10.05
N VAL A 51 -14.86 -6.83 9.63
CA VAL A 51 -15.22 -6.89 8.21
C VAL A 51 -15.68 -5.51 7.76
N VAL A 52 -14.94 -4.90 6.82
CA VAL A 52 -15.19 -3.53 6.36
C VAL A 52 -15.07 -3.45 4.85
N ASN A 53 -16.05 -2.81 4.23
CA ASN A 53 -15.92 -2.36 2.85
C ASN A 53 -15.26 -0.97 2.83
N ALA A 54 -14.08 -0.86 2.19
CA ALA A 54 -13.36 0.40 2.07
C ALA A 54 -14.14 1.51 1.32
N LEU A 55 -15.20 1.15 0.58
CA LEU A 55 -16.12 2.08 -0.06
C LEU A 55 -17.28 2.53 0.84
N ASP A 56 -17.41 1.97 2.03
CA ASP A 56 -18.45 2.38 2.98
C ASP A 56 -17.87 3.32 4.04
N PHE A 57 -18.06 4.62 3.83
CA PHE A 57 -17.59 5.65 4.75
C PHE A 57 -18.13 5.46 6.17
N ASN A 58 -19.41 5.09 6.30
CA ASN A 58 -20.04 4.97 7.61
C ASN A 58 -19.47 3.81 8.42
N GLN A 59 -19.15 2.68 7.76
CA GLN A 59 -18.46 1.56 8.43
C GLN A 59 -17.08 1.99 8.94
N ILE A 60 -16.29 2.68 8.11
CA ILE A 60 -14.96 3.15 8.51
C ILE A 60 -15.06 4.15 9.66
N GLU A 61 -15.95 5.13 9.55
CA GLU A 61 -16.18 6.15 10.58
C GLU A 61 -16.61 5.52 11.92
N HIS A 62 -17.53 4.55 11.87
CA HIS A 62 -17.97 3.81 13.05
C HIS A 62 -16.80 3.11 13.76
N LEU A 63 -15.92 2.42 13.02
CA LEU A 63 -14.74 1.79 13.61
C LEU A 63 -13.76 2.81 14.22
N VAL A 64 -13.56 3.95 13.53
CA VAL A 64 -12.71 5.03 14.03
C VAL A 64 -13.23 5.52 15.39
N GLU A 65 -14.52 5.68 15.55
CA GLU A 65 -15.14 6.12 16.80
C GLU A 65 -15.14 5.02 17.87
N GLN A 66 -15.55 3.80 17.51
CA GLN A 66 -15.65 2.66 18.42
C GLN A 66 -14.31 2.31 19.07
N TYR A 67 -13.24 2.29 18.28
CA TYR A 67 -11.91 1.91 18.76
C TYR A 67 -11.01 3.09 19.10
N HIS A 68 -11.51 4.34 18.98
CA HIS A 68 -10.74 5.57 19.21
C HIS A 68 -9.47 5.61 18.36
N ILE A 69 -9.59 5.27 17.06
CA ILE A 69 -8.47 5.18 16.12
C ILE A 69 -7.77 6.52 15.99
N THR A 70 -6.45 6.48 16.05
CA THR A 70 -5.59 7.66 15.82
C THR A 70 -4.91 7.63 14.48
N ASP A 71 -4.50 6.45 14.01
CA ASP A 71 -3.69 6.28 12.81
C ASP A 71 -4.35 5.23 11.88
N VAL A 72 -4.47 5.55 10.62
CA VAL A 72 -5.05 4.64 9.61
C VAL A 72 -4.00 4.26 8.58
N TYR A 73 -3.88 2.97 8.31
CA TYR A 73 -3.10 2.42 7.19
C TYR A 73 -4.09 1.91 6.14
N LEU A 74 -4.23 2.66 5.04
CA LEU A 74 -5.14 2.30 3.95
C LEU A 74 -4.43 1.46 2.91
N MET A 75 -4.49 0.13 3.08
CA MET A 75 -3.83 -0.84 2.21
C MET A 75 -4.75 -1.39 1.12
N ALA A 76 -6.07 -1.20 1.25
CA ALA A 76 -7.06 -1.66 0.28
C ALA A 76 -6.89 -0.95 -1.07
N ALA A 77 -6.69 -1.73 -2.12
CA ALA A 77 -6.61 -1.25 -3.50
C ALA A 77 -6.80 -2.41 -4.49
N LEU A 78 -7.24 -2.10 -5.70
CA LEU A 78 -7.10 -3.00 -6.86
C LEU A 78 -5.78 -2.73 -7.56
N LEU A 79 -4.99 -3.80 -7.77
CA LEU A 79 -3.68 -3.75 -8.40
C LEU A 79 -3.79 -3.85 -9.93
N SER A 80 -2.67 -3.58 -10.61
CA SER A 80 -2.53 -3.38 -12.06
C SER A 80 -3.37 -4.31 -12.93
N ALA A 81 -3.10 -5.61 -12.94
CA ALA A 81 -3.79 -6.54 -13.84
C ALA A 81 -5.28 -6.71 -13.52
N THR A 82 -5.66 -6.63 -12.24
CA THR A 82 -7.05 -6.70 -11.82
C THR A 82 -7.79 -5.39 -12.11
N ALA A 83 -7.13 -4.25 -11.98
CA ALA A 83 -7.68 -2.94 -12.27
C ALA A 83 -8.04 -2.79 -13.77
N GLU A 84 -7.20 -3.30 -14.67
CA GLU A 84 -7.47 -3.25 -16.12
C GLU A 84 -8.71 -4.07 -16.54
N LYS A 85 -9.11 -5.07 -15.75
CA LYS A 85 -10.34 -5.86 -16.01
C LYS A 85 -11.62 -5.10 -15.70
N ASN A 86 -11.58 -4.14 -14.77
CA ASN A 86 -12.71 -3.29 -14.40
C ASN A 86 -12.23 -1.88 -14.00
N PRO A 87 -11.87 -1.04 -14.98
CA PRO A 87 -11.28 0.27 -14.74
C PRO A 87 -12.13 1.21 -13.87
N ALA A 88 -13.44 1.23 -14.10
CA ALA A 88 -14.34 2.10 -13.35
C ALA A 88 -14.41 1.74 -11.87
N PHE A 89 -14.54 0.44 -11.55
CA PHE A 89 -14.54 -0.02 -10.18
C PHE A 89 -13.17 0.13 -9.51
N ALA A 90 -12.08 -0.08 -10.26
CA ALA A 90 -10.73 0.13 -9.76
C ALA A 90 -10.50 1.60 -9.37
N TRP A 91 -10.93 2.52 -10.22
CA TRP A 91 -10.91 3.95 -9.90
C TRP A 91 -11.73 4.27 -8.66
N ASP A 92 -12.98 3.78 -8.61
CA ASP A 92 -13.89 4.00 -7.50
C ASP A 92 -13.27 3.51 -6.18
N LEU A 93 -12.80 2.26 -6.12
CA LEU A 93 -12.18 1.71 -4.92
C LEU A 93 -10.92 2.47 -4.53
N ASN A 94 -9.98 2.69 -5.46
CA ASN A 94 -8.68 3.26 -5.15
C ASN A 94 -8.77 4.74 -4.73
N MET A 95 -9.74 5.49 -5.29
CA MET A 95 -9.87 6.91 -5.01
C MET A 95 -10.86 7.22 -3.89
N ASN A 96 -12.05 6.61 -3.87
CA ASN A 96 -13.04 6.91 -2.84
C ASN A 96 -12.63 6.40 -1.47
N SER A 97 -11.98 5.23 -1.40
CA SER A 97 -11.41 4.78 -0.11
C SER A 97 -10.38 5.77 0.45
N LEU A 98 -9.55 6.37 -0.42
CA LEU A 98 -8.60 7.41 -0.02
C LEU A 98 -9.34 8.66 0.49
N PHE A 99 -10.37 9.13 -0.25
CA PHE A 99 -11.14 10.30 0.17
C PHE A 99 -11.84 10.07 1.51
N HIS A 100 -12.31 8.86 1.80
CA HIS A 100 -12.92 8.54 3.09
C HIS A 100 -11.95 8.81 4.25
N VAL A 101 -10.73 8.27 4.19
CA VAL A 101 -9.73 8.48 5.25
C VAL A 101 -9.19 9.91 5.28
N LEU A 102 -8.98 10.55 4.13
CA LEU A 102 -8.57 11.96 4.07
C LEU A 102 -9.62 12.88 4.73
N ASN A 103 -10.92 12.62 4.51
CA ASN A 103 -12.00 13.39 5.11
C ASN A 103 -12.10 13.17 6.62
N LEU A 104 -11.86 11.95 7.12
CA LEU A 104 -11.78 11.68 8.56
C LEU A 104 -10.62 12.45 9.22
N ALA A 105 -9.47 12.51 8.56
CA ALA A 105 -8.33 13.30 9.05
C ALA A 105 -8.59 14.81 8.99
N LYS A 106 -9.21 15.30 7.91
CA LYS A 106 -9.65 16.69 7.78
C LYS A 106 -10.63 17.07 8.90
N ALA A 107 -11.54 16.15 9.26
CA ALA A 107 -12.48 16.32 10.37
C ALA A 107 -11.81 16.14 11.76
N LYS A 108 -10.50 15.88 11.80
CA LYS A 108 -9.70 15.61 13.02
C LYS A 108 -10.17 14.40 13.84
N LYS A 109 -10.87 13.46 13.19
CA LYS A 109 -11.27 12.18 13.80
C LYS A 109 -10.10 11.21 13.90
N ILE A 110 -9.11 11.33 13.00
CA ILE A 110 -7.82 10.61 13.03
C ILE A 110 -6.66 11.60 12.90
N LYS A 111 -5.46 11.20 13.31
CA LYS A 111 -4.27 12.06 13.35
C LYS A 111 -3.37 11.86 12.14
N LYS A 112 -3.13 10.60 11.75
CA LYS A 112 -2.20 10.24 10.69
C LYS A 112 -2.80 9.22 9.74
N ILE A 113 -2.37 9.30 8.48
CA ILE A 113 -2.70 8.35 7.43
C ILE A 113 -1.40 7.85 6.81
N PHE A 114 -1.29 6.53 6.67
CA PHE A 114 -0.40 5.92 5.69
C PHE A 114 -1.21 5.49 4.48
N TRP A 115 -0.76 5.91 3.30
CA TRP A 115 -1.34 5.51 2.02
C TRP A 115 -0.24 5.07 1.06
N PRO A 116 -0.22 3.81 0.59
CA PRO A 116 0.82 3.32 -0.30
C PRO A 116 0.65 3.85 -1.72
N SER A 117 1.68 4.49 -2.27
CA SER A 117 1.85 4.68 -3.70
C SER A 117 2.67 3.53 -4.29
N SER A 118 3.06 3.64 -5.55
CA SER A 118 3.74 2.59 -6.30
C SER A 118 4.64 3.19 -7.37
N ILE A 119 5.66 2.45 -7.80
CA ILE A 119 6.42 2.75 -9.03
C ILE A 119 5.52 2.79 -10.28
N ALA A 120 4.31 2.26 -10.21
CA ALA A 120 3.32 2.35 -11.29
C ALA A 120 2.91 3.78 -11.67
N VAL A 121 3.25 4.79 -10.86
CA VAL A 121 3.08 6.22 -11.20
C VAL A 121 4.04 6.67 -12.30
N PHE A 122 5.13 5.93 -12.52
CA PHE A 122 6.09 6.21 -13.58
C PHE A 122 5.58 5.68 -14.92
N GLY A 123 5.92 6.38 -15.99
CA GLY A 123 5.50 6.05 -17.34
C GLY A 123 6.67 6.00 -18.32
N PRO A 124 6.39 5.82 -19.62
CA PRO A 124 7.44 5.68 -20.65
C PRO A 124 8.41 6.86 -20.73
N THR A 125 7.98 8.06 -20.36
CA THR A 125 8.75 9.31 -20.40
C THR A 125 9.56 9.58 -19.13
N THR A 126 9.32 8.79 -18.07
CA THR A 126 10.08 8.89 -16.83
C THR A 126 11.52 8.40 -17.04
N PRO A 127 12.54 9.11 -16.53
CA PRO A 127 13.91 8.61 -16.55
C PRO A 127 14.01 7.22 -15.91
N ARG A 128 14.56 6.25 -16.66
CA ARG A 128 14.62 4.84 -16.22
C ARG A 128 15.73 4.57 -15.20
N TYR A 129 16.80 5.36 -15.23
CA TYR A 129 17.95 5.21 -14.35
C TYR A 129 18.02 6.38 -13.38
N ASN A 130 18.30 6.08 -12.11
CA ASN A 130 18.41 7.09 -11.06
C ASN A 130 17.19 8.03 -11.01
N THR A 131 15.99 7.47 -11.14
CA THR A 131 14.73 8.22 -11.19
C THR A 131 14.64 9.24 -10.05
N PRO A 132 14.62 10.56 -10.35
CA PRO A 132 14.58 11.57 -9.31
C PRO A 132 13.28 11.53 -8.50
N GLN A 133 13.33 12.05 -7.26
CA GLN A 133 12.13 12.19 -6.40
C GLN A 133 11.06 13.03 -7.10
N TYR A 134 11.45 14.12 -7.74
CA TYR A 134 10.59 14.96 -8.57
C TYR A 134 10.91 14.72 -10.03
N THR A 135 9.97 14.15 -10.75
CA THR A 135 10.15 13.75 -12.14
C THR A 135 8.82 13.72 -12.89
N ILE A 136 8.90 13.50 -14.21
CA ILE A 136 7.72 13.30 -15.06
C ILE A 136 7.07 11.97 -14.69
N MET A 137 5.77 12.02 -14.46
CA MET A 137 4.94 10.84 -14.17
C MET A 137 3.77 10.81 -15.15
N GLU A 138 3.83 9.90 -16.11
CA GLU A 138 2.80 9.70 -17.14
C GLU A 138 2.39 8.23 -17.18
N PRO A 139 1.73 7.75 -16.10
CA PRO A 139 1.29 6.36 -16.03
C PRO A 139 0.29 6.03 -17.13
N SER A 140 0.40 4.84 -17.70
CA SER A 140 -0.48 4.35 -18.77
C SER A 140 -1.48 3.29 -18.30
N THR A 141 -1.49 2.95 -17.02
CA THR A 141 -2.42 1.97 -16.43
C THR A 141 -3.41 2.65 -15.49
N VAL A 142 -4.63 2.10 -15.38
CA VAL A 142 -5.65 2.60 -14.44
C VAL A 142 -5.12 2.67 -13.01
N TYR A 143 -4.38 1.65 -12.60
CA TYR A 143 -3.74 1.61 -11.29
C TYR A 143 -2.73 2.76 -11.12
N GLY A 144 -1.81 2.92 -12.06
CA GLY A 144 -0.81 3.99 -12.03
C GLY A 144 -1.45 5.38 -12.02
N ILE A 145 -2.48 5.61 -12.85
CA ILE A 145 -3.23 6.86 -12.89
C ILE A 145 -3.89 7.15 -11.54
N SER A 146 -4.52 6.15 -10.91
CA SER A 146 -5.14 6.31 -9.60
C SER A 146 -4.10 6.62 -8.51
N LYS A 147 -2.93 5.98 -8.55
CA LYS A 147 -1.85 6.25 -7.60
C LYS A 147 -1.24 7.65 -7.80
N GLN A 148 -0.98 8.07 -9.04
CA GLN A 148 -0.52 9.44 -9.32
C GLN A 148 -1.55 10.48 -8.84
N SER A 149 -2.82 10.29 -9.14
CA SER A 149 -3.90 11.18 -8.68
C SER A 149 -3.97 11.22 -7.17
N GLY A 150 -3.88 10.06 -6.50
CA GLY A 150 -3.89 9.97 -5.05
C GLY A 150 -2.72 10.71 -4.39
N GLU A 151 -1.50 10.67 -4.97
CA GLU A 151 -0.37 11.47 -4.50
C GLU A 151 -0.67 12.97 -4.51
N ARG A 152 -1.33 13.46 -5.57
CA ARG A 152 -1.72 14.87 -5.66
C ARG A 152 -2.77 15.24 -4.62
N TRP A 153 -3.74 14.36 -4.37
CA TRP A 153 -4.75 14.57 -3.34
C TRP A 153 -4.16 14.52 -1.92
N CYS A 154 -3.24 13.63 -1.64
CA CYS A 154 -2.52 13.60 -0.36
C CYS A 154 -1.81 14.92 -0.09
N GLU A 155 -1.04 15.42 -1.06
CA GLU A 155 -0.34 16.70 -0.97
C GLU A 155 -1.31 17.88 -0.83
N TYR A 156 -2.41 17.89 -1.59
CA TYR A 156 -3.45 18.92 -1.49
C TYR A 156 -4.09 18.95 -0.09
N TYR A 157 -4.47 17.78 0.46
CA TYR A 157 -5.07 17.73 1.80
C TYR A 157 -4.09 18.15 2.89
N HIS A 158 -2.81 17.85 2.73
CA HIS A 158 -1.78 18.37 3.62
C HIS A 158 -1.70 19.90 3.55
N ASN A 159 -1.53 20.44 2.36
CA ASN A 159 -1.30 21.87 2.16
C ASN A 159 -2.49 22.74 2.56
N ILE A 160 -3.71 22.29 2.29
CA ILE A 160 -4.93 23.09 2.52
C ILE A 160 -5.57 22.83 3.88
N TYR A 161 -5.50 21.59 4.37
CA TYR A 161 -6.21 21.21 5.60
C TYR A 161 -5.27 20.75 6.74
N GLY A 162 -3.96 20.72 6.50
CA GLY A 162 -2.97 20.29 7.50
C GLY A 162 -3.04 18.80 7.84
N VAL A 163 -3.58 17.96 6.95
CA VAL A 163 -3.66 16.51 7.15
C VAL A 163 -2.25 15.90 7.17
N ASP A 164 -1.93 15.11 8.19
CA ASP A 164 -0.68 14.34 8.23
C ASP A 164 -0.87 13.01 7.48
N VAL A 165 -0.72 13.08 6.16
CA VAL A 165 -0.69 11.92 5.28
C VAL A 165 0.74 11.64 4.84
N ARG A 166 1.12 10.36 4.85
CA ARG A 166 2.46 9.86 4.55
C ARG A 166 2.38 8.73 3.55
N SER A 167 3.28 8.71 2.60
CA SER A 167 3.21 7.79 1.47
C SER A 167 4.59 7.42 0.95
N ILE A 168 4.70 6.19 0.44
CA ILE A 168 5.89 5.64 -0.19
C ILE A 168 5.49 5.05 -1.53
N ARG A 169 6.31 5.25 -2.58
CA ARG A 169 6.21 4.55 -3.86
C ARG A 169 6.91 3.21 -3.72
N TYR A 170 6.14 2.16 -3.46
CA TYR A 170 6.72 0.82 -3.37
C TYR A 170 7.24 0.34 -4.72
N PRO A 171 8.44 -0.27 -4.75
CA PRO A 171 8.88 -1.09 -5.87
C PRO A 171 8.15 -2.43 -5.90
N GLY A 172 8.56 -3.36 -6.74
CA GLY A 172 8.11 -4.74 -6.68
C GLY A 172 8.47 -5.37 -5.33
N LEU A 173 7.51 -6.00 -4.68
CA LEU A 173 7.73 -6.58 -3.36
C LEU A 173 7.90 -8.09 -3.45
N ILE A 174 8.99 -8.59 -2.86
CA ILE A 174 9.30 -10.01 -2.74
C ILE A 174 8.85 -10.47 -1.36
N SER A 175 7.84 -11.33 -1.32
CA SER A 175 7.29 -11.92 -0.09
C SER A 175 7.27 -13.44 -0.21
N TRP A 176 7.47 -14.12 0.91
CA TRP A 176 7.39 -15.57 0.99
C TRP A 176 6.10 -16.07 1.69
N SER A 177 5.42 -15.18 2.41
CA SER A 177 4.31 -15.56 3.31
C SER A 177 2.92 -15.45 2.68
N THR A 178 2.81 -14.77 1.54
CA THR A 178 1.55 -14.60 0.82
C THR A 178 1.77 -14.74 -0.68
N GLU A 179 0.81 -15.38 -1.34
CA GLU A 179 0.84 -15.51 -2.80
C GLU A 179 0.80 -14.16 -3.51
N PRO A 180 1.37 -14.07 -4.72
CA PRO A 180 1.35 -12.87 -5.55
C PRO A 180 -0.07 -12.36 -5.83
N GLY A 181 -0.24 -11.04 -5.82
CA GLY A 181 -1.54 -10.38 -6.00
C GLY A 181 -1.94 -10.02 -7.43
N GLY A 182 -1.11 -10.33 -8.42
CA GLY A 182 -1.33 -10.00 -9.84
C GLY A 182 -0.63 -8.70 -10.27
N GLY A 183 0.54 -8.38 -9.71
CA GLY A 183 1.40 -7.28 -10.12
C GLY A 183 2.41 -7.69 -11.21
N THR A 184 2.93 -6.73 -11.96
CA THR A 184 3.94 -6.97 -13.00
C THR A 184 5.25 -7.54 -12.42
N THR A 185 5.54 -7.25 -11.17
CA THR A 185 6.76 -7.68 -10.46
C THR A 185 6.62 -9.04 -9.78
N ASP A 186 5.43 -9.63 -9.80
CA ASP A 186 5.13 -10.86 -9.07
C ASP A 186 5.86 -12.09 -9.61
N TYR A 187 6.41 -12.01 -10.84
CA TYR A 187 7.23 -13.09 -11.40
C TYR A 187 8.38 -13.51 -10.47
N ALA A 188 8.96 -12.55 -9.75
CA ALA A 188 10.08 -12.80 -8.84
C ALA A 188 9.70 -13.64 -7.60
N VAL A 189 8.41 -13.82 -7.33
CA VAL A 189 7.87 -14.70 -6.29
C VAL A 189 7.28 -15.95 -6.93
N ASP A 190 6.47 -15.78 -7.98
CA ASP A 190 5.73 -16.86 -8.64
C ASP A 190 6.68 -17.92 -9.27
N ILE A 191 7.85 -17.48 -9.74
CA ILE A 191 8.87 -18.38 -10.31
C ILE A 191 9.27 -19.50 -9.35
N TYR A 192 9.43 -19.20 -8.05
CA TYR A 192 9.81 -20.21 -7.06
C TYR A 192 8.70 -21.24 -6.84
N HIS A 193 7.46 -20.77 -6.68
CA HIS A 193 6.31 -21.64 -6.49
C HIS A 193 6.09 -22.54 -7.72
N LYS A 194 6.03 -21.96 -8.91
CA LYS A 194 5.76 -22.68 -10.16
C LYS A 194 6.90 -23.62 -10.56
N ALA A 195 8.14 -23.20 -10.36
CA ALA A 195 9.29 -24.06 -10.64
C ALA A 195 9.33 -25.29 -9.72
N LEU A 196 8.98 -25.14 -8.45
CA LEU A 196 8.89 -26.26 -7.51
C LEU A 196 7.71 -27.20 -7.82
N GLU A 197 6.57 -26.66 -8.24
CA GLU A 197 5.38 -27.44 -8.57
C GLU A 197 5.53 -28.19 -9.91
N ASN A 198 6.06 -27.50 -10.94
CA ASN A 198 6.00 -27.95 -12.32
C ASN A 198 7.37 -28.26 -12.93
N GLY A 199 8.48 -27.98 -12.23
CA GLY A 199 9.84 -28.08 -12.73
C GLY A 199 10.24 -27.01 -13.77
N THR A 200 9.29 -26.16 -14.17
CA THR A 200 9.49 -25.08 -15.16
C THR A 200 8.63 -23.87 -14.83
N TYR A 201 9.07 -22.71 -15.28
CA TYR A 201 8.32 -21.45 -15.18
C TYR A 201 8.45 -20.66 -16.49
N GLU A 202 7.34 -20.22 -17.04
CA GLU A 202 7.29 -19.31 -18.19
C GLU A 202 7.12 -17.87 -17.68
N CYS A 203 8.20 -17.08 -17.76
CA CYS A 203 8.17 -15.67 -17.37
C CYS A 203 7.50 -14.84 -18.46
N PHE A 204 6.49 -14.06 -18.07
CA PHE A 204 5.75 -13.18 -18.99
C PHE A 204 6.50 -11.88 -19.34
N LEU A 205 7.64 -11.62 -18.70
CA LEU A 205 8.51 -10.49 -19.01
C LEU A 205 9.66 -10.94 -19.91
N SER A 206 10.19 -10.00 -20.71
CA SER A 206 11.42 -10.27 -21.46
C SER A 206 12.60 -10.42 -20.50
N GLU A 207 13.58 -11.23 -20.88
CA GLU A 207 14.74 -11.56 -20.05
C GLU A 207 15.58 -10.34 -19.62
N GLU A 208 15.50 -9.24 -20.36
CA GLU A 208 16.25 -8.00 -20.12
C GLU A 208 15.40 -6.90 -19.43
N THR A 209 14.18 -7.21 -18.97
CA THR A 209 13.31 -6.23 -18.33
C THR A 209 13.76 -5.99 -16.89
N ALA A 210 14.55 -4.95 -16.65
CA ALA A 210 14.97 -4.57 -15.31
C ALA A 210 13.83 -3.88 -14.55
N LEU A 211 13.49 -4.38 -13.37
CA LEU A 211 12.50 -3.79 -12.46
C LEU A 211 13.10 -3.59 -11.07
N PRO A 212 12.77 -2.47 -10.40
CA PRO A 212 13.17 -2.28 -9.01
C PRO A 212 12.35 -3.19 -8.10
N MET A 213 13.04 -3.88 -7.21
CA MET A 213 12.51 -4.86 -6.28
C MET A 213 12.94 -4.56 -4.85
N MET A 214 12.17 -5.02 -3.87
CA MET A 214 12.48 -4.90 -2.46
C MET A 214 11.94 -6.10 -1.70
N TYR A 215 12.69 -6.55 -0.70
CA TYR A 215 12.20 -7.56 0.23
C TYR A 215 11.10 -6.99 1.14
N MET A 216 10.08 -7.78 1.43
CA MET A 216 8.89 -7.32 2.18
C MET A 216 9.24 -6.75 3.54
N ASP A 217 10.17 -7.34 4.28
CA ASP A 217 10.56 -6.84 5.61
C ASP A 217 11.14 -5.42 5.55
N ASP A 218 11.90 -5.09 4.50
CA ASP A 218 12.42 -3.73 4.31
C ASP A 218 11.31 -2.74 3.96
N ALA A 219 10.33 -3.17 3.16
CA ALA A 219 9.17 -2.36 2.84
C ALA A 219 8.32 -2.07 4.09
N ILE A 220 8.09 -3.08 4.93
CA ILE A 220 7.38 -2.93 6.20
C ILE A 220 8.15 -2.02 7.16
N ARG A 221 9.48 -2.19 7.26
CA ARG A 221 10.34 -1.33 8.07
C ARG A 221 10.23 0.13 7.61
N ALA A 222 10.37 0.40 6.32
CA ALA A 222 10.24 1.75 5.77
C ALA A 222 8.86 2.37 6.04
N THR A 223 7.78 1.57 5.97
CA THR A 223 6.42 1.99 6.28
C THR A 223 6.28 2.42 7.74
N ILE A 224 6.87 1.66 8.65
CA ILE A 224 6.81 1.95 10.09
C ILE A 224 7.66 3.17 10.42
N GLU A 225 8.89 3.25 9.88
CA GLU A 225 9.80 4.37 10.10
C GLU A 225 9.20 5.70 9.63
N ILE A 226 8.60 5.75 8.43
CA ILE A 226 7.96 6.98 7.95
C ILE A 226 6.77 7.38 8.83
N MET A 227 6.01 6.43 9.34
CA MET A 227 4.87 6.72 10.22
C MET A 227 5.29 7.12 11.64
N GLN A 228 6.44 6.67 12.10
CA GLN A 228 7.02 7.03 13.41
C GLN A 228 7.81 8.34 13.36
N ALA A 229 8.30 8.74 12.19
CA ALA A 229 9.07 9.97 12.04
C ALA A 229 8.30 11.20 12.56
N PRO A 230 8.97 12.19 13.17
CA PRO A 230 8.36 13.48 13.50
C PRO A 230 7.78 14.15 12.26
N ALA A 231 6.63 14.82 12.39
CA ALA A 231 5.92 15.42 11.24
C ALA A 231 6.76 16.48 10.51
N GLU A 232 7.61 17.19 11.25
CA GLU A 232 8.55 18.19 10.73
C GLU A 232 9.65 17.59 9.85
N ASN A 233 9.93 16.29 9.97
CA ASN A 233 10.91 15.59 9.14
C ASN A 233 10.31 15.04 7.84
N ILE A 234 8.99 15.15 7.65
CA ILE A 234 8.31 14.71 6.45
C ILE A 234 8.18 15.88 5.46
N HIS A 235 9.12 15.96 4.53
CA HIS A 235 9.21 17.07 3.58
C HIS A 235 8.48 16.79 2.26
N VAL A 236 8.20 15.53 1.92
CA VAL A 236 7.44 15.14 0.73
C VAL A 236 6.07 14.63 1.17
N ARG A 237 5.03 15.32 0.76
CA ARG A 237 3.65 15.02 1.14
C ARG A 237 2.83 14.36 0.03
N SER A 238 3.44 14.20 -1.14
CA SER A 238 2.91 13.33 -2.20
C SER A 238 3.26 11.88 -1.92
N SER A 239 4.50 11.47 -2.19
CA SER A 239 5.02 10.13 -1.89
C SER A 239 6.53 10.10 -2.06
N TYR A 240 7.25 9.40 -1.18
CA TYR A 240 8.69 9.20 -1.31
C TYR A 240 9.01 8.06 -2.27
N ASN A 241 10.06 8.23 -3.10
CA ASN A 241 10.69 7.11 -3.78
C ASN A 241 11.33 6.18 -2.73
N LEU A 242 11.08 4.90 -2.85
CA LEU A 242 11.70 3.89 -2.02
C LEU A 242 12.65 3.05 -2.90
N GLY A 243 13.93 3.08 -2.56
CA GLY A 243 14.96 2.33 -3.28
C GLY A 243 15.09 0.91 -2.76
N GLY A 244 15.37 0.00 -3.67
CA GLY A 244 15.67 -1.39 -3.41
C GLY A 244 16.78 -1.86 -4.36
N VAL A 245 16.74 -3.12 -4.76
CA VAL A 245 17.62 -3.70 -5.77
C VAL A 245 16.90 -3.75 -7.12
N SER A 246 17.61 -3.61 -8.22
CA SER A 246 17.05 -3.82 -9.55
C SER A 246 17.74 -5.00 -10.21
N PHE A 247 16.96 -5.89 -10.78
CA PHE A 247 17.44 -7.05 -11.55
C PHE A 247 16.47 -7.42 -12.66
N THR A 248 16.94 -8.23 -13.59
CA THR A 248 16.19 -8.74 -14.74
C THR A 248 15.75 -10.18 -14.49
N PRO A 249 14.76 -10.72 -15.23
CA PRO A 249 14.43 -12.14 -15.16
C PRO A 249 15.61 -13.08 -15.48
N LYS A 250 16.60 -12.61 -16.25
CA LYS A 250 17.79 -13.38 -16.64
C LYS A 250 18.81 -13.49 -15.49
N GLU A 251 18.94 -12.48 -14.65
CA GLU A 251 19.82 -12.47 -13.47
C GLU A 251 19.27 -13.31 -12.33
#